data_20313c4372e59b89aeea4ebf5c506d2c
#
_entry.id   20313c4372e59b89aeea4ebf5c506d2c
#
_cell.length_a   1.000
_cell.length_b   1.000
_cell.length_c   1.000
_cell.angle_alpha   90.00
_cell.angle_beta   90.00
_cell.angle_gamma   90.00
#
_symmetry.space_group_name_H-M   'P 1'
#
loop_
_entity.id
_entity.type
_entity.pdbx_description
1 polymer ?
#
loop_
_entity_poly.entity_id
_entity_poly.type
_entity_poly.pdbx_seq_one_letter_code
_entity_poly.pdbx_strand_id
1 'polypeptide(L)'
;MSVQTTVLLKSDVAVTRPEWHRALEAMRAGRPVILLDDSDRENEGDLIVAAERLTVATMAMLIRECSGIVCLCLTPEHVARLELPPMVQRNESRFGTAFTVSIEAREGVTTGVSAADRVTTIRAAIASGVRPRDIARPGHIFPLCAHLEGVLGRRGHTEGSVDLARLAGLEPAAVLCELMNPDGSMAKGDDITRFAARHDLPVITIEDVVALRLQEEKTPILP
;
A
#
# COMPACT_ATOMS: atom_id res chain seq x y z
N MET A 1 34.23 46.82 35.52
CA MET A 1 32.86 46.39 35.14
C MET A 1 33.01 45.51 33.90
N SER A 2 32.92 44.21 34.12
CA SER A 2 33.07 43.23 33.02
C SER A 2 31.69 42.81 32.54
N VAL A 3 31.42 43.04 31.24
CA VAL A 3 30.16 42.65 30.61
C VAL A 3 30.32 41.21 30.15
N GLN A 4 29.64 40.28 30.83
CA GLN A 4 29.52 38.89 30.36
C GLN A 4 28.47 38.84 29.26
N THR A 5 28.91 38.60 28.02
CA THR A 5 28.07 38.31 26.89
C THR A 5 27.61 36.86 26.99
N THR A 6 26.34 36.67 27.43
CA THR A 6 25.68 35.36 27.39
C THR A 6 25.35 35.00 25.94
N VAL A 7 26.07 34.06 25.37
CA VAL A 7 25.73 33.44 24.09
C VAL A 7 24.57 32.46 24.32
N LEU A 8 23.36 32.85 23.92
CA LEU A 8 22.22 31.97 23.85
C LEU A 8 22.47 30.95 22.72
N LEU A 9 22.76 29.73 23.09
CA LEU A 9 22.74 28.57 22.18
C LEU A 9 21.31 28.42 21.63
N LYS A 10 21.18 28.53 20.30
CA LYS A 10 19.97 28.23 19.59
C LYS A 10 19.57 26.80 19.90
N SER A 11 18.39 26.62 20.46
CA SER A 11 17.74 25.32 20.70
C SER A 11 17.75 24.50 19.42
N ASP A 12 18.16 23.25 19.55
CA ASP A 12 18.02 22.20 18.55
C ASP A 12 16.53 22.08 18.16
N VAL A 13 16.15 22.70 17.06
CA VAL A 13 14.91 22.36 16.37
C VAL A 13 15.16 20.97 15.79
N ALA A 14 14.58 19.97 16.41
CA ALA A 14 14.55 18.62 15.85
C ALA A 14 13.97 18.76 14.43
N VAL A 15 14.82 18.53 13.41
CA VAL A 15 14.42 18.49 12.02
C VAL A 15 13.48 17.28 11.90
N THR A 16 12.18 17.53 11.98
CA THR A 16 11.19 16.48 11.75
C THR A 16 11.38 15.99 10.32
N ARG A 17 11.71 14.70 10.18
CA ARG A 17 11.83 14.09 8.85
C ARG A 17 10.48 14.22 8.15
N PRO A 18 10.44 14.58 6.85
CA PRO A 18 9.20 14.63 6.10
C PRO A 18 8.43 13.30 6.19
N GLU A 19 7.10 13.35 6.27
CA GLU A 19 6.25 12.14 6.44
C GLU A 19 6.49 11.10 5.35
N TRP A 20 6.80 11.50 4.12
CA TRP A 20 7.14 10.57 3.06
C TRP A 20 8.42 9.75 3.35
N HIS A 21 9.41 10.29 4.07
CA HIS A 21 10.58 9.52 4.52
C HIS A 21 10.16 8.42 5.50
N ARG A 22 9.31 8.78 6.48
CA ARG A 22 8.76 7.81 7.43
C ARG A 22 7.95 6.73 6.72
N ALA A 23 7.17 7.10 5.70
CA ALA A 23 6.41 6.17 4.89
C ALA A 23 7.31 5.15 4.15
N LEU A 24 8.36 5.61 3.45
CA LEU A 24 9.29 4.72 2.76
C LEU A 24 10.08 3.83 3.73
N GLU A 25 10.50 4.35 4.89
CA GLU A 25 11.14 3.55 5.95
C GLU A 25 10.17 2.49 6.51
N ALA A 26 8.89 2.84 6.70
CA ALA A 26 7.86 1.90 7.15
C ALA A 26 7.63 0.78 6.12
N MET A 27 7.52 1.12 4.83
CA MET A 27 7.41 0.12 3.75
C MET A 27 8.57 -0.87 3.77
N ARG A 28 9.83 -0.39 3.87
CA ARG A 28 11.04 -1.23 3.95
C ARG A 28 11.02 -2.14 5.18
N ALA A 29 10.49 -1.65 6.29
CA ALA A 29 10.38 -2.39 7.55
C ALA A 29 9.18 -3.34 7.62
N GLY A 30 8.31 -3.39 6.61
CA GLY A 30 7.07 -4.18 6.62
C GLY A 30 6.00 -3.65 7.58
N ARG A 31 6.09 -2.38 7.95
CA ARG A 31 5.08 -1.67 8.74
C ARG A 31 4.06 -1.01 7.81
N PRO A 32 2.79 -0.96 8.22
CA PRO A 32 1.77 -0.27 7.43
C PRO A 32 2.04 1.23 7.28
N VAL A 33 1.57 1.76 6.16
CA VAL A 33 1.48 3.19 5.86
C VAL A 33 0.01 3.50 5.60
N ILE A 34 -0.49 4.64 6.02
CA ILE A 34 -1.81 5.12 5.63
C ILE A 34 -1.64 5.99 4.39
N LEU A 35 -2.28 5.60 3.29
CA LEU A 35 -2.34 6.35 2.06
C LEU A 35 -3.72 6.99 1.92
N LEU A 36 -3.75 8.30 1.75
CA LEU A 36 -4.97 9.08 1.53
C LEU A 36 -5.10 9.43 0.05
N ASP A 37 -6.28 9.26 -0.50
CA ASP A 37 -6.59 9.77 -1.83
C ASP A 37 -7.18 11.19 -1.81
N ASP A 38 -7.43 11.73 -2.99
CA ASP A 38 -7.95 13.09 -3.15
C ASP A 38 -9.36 13.21 -2.54
N SER A 39 -9.65 14.32 -1.87
CA SER A 39 -10.91 14.57 -1.17
C SER A 39 -12.15 14.59 -2.07
N ASP A 40 -11.95 14.80 -3.37
CA ASP A 40 -12.97 14.80 -4.42
C ASP A 40 -13.13 13.44 -5.13
N ARG A 41 -12.33 12.43 -4.72
CA ARG A 41 -12.36 11.06 -5.26
C ARG A 41 -13.15 10.12 -4.31
N GLU A 42 -12.51 9.26 -3.54
CA GLU A 42 -13.12 8.38 -2.53
C GLU A 42 -13.12 9.05 -1.16
N ASN A 43 -12.10 9.89 -0.92
CA ASN A 43 -11.84 10.54 0.36
C ASN A 43 -11.73 9.51 1.49
N GLU A 44 -10.89 8.51 1.27
CA GLU A 44 -10.65 7.38 2.16
C GLU A 44 -9.17 7.26 2.51
N GLY A 45 -8.86 6.44 3.50
CA GLY A 45 -7.50 6.08 3.88
C GLY A 45 -7.35 4.57 3.88
N ASP A 46 -6.38 4.08 3.13
CA ASP A 46 -6.06 2.66 3.07
C ASP A 46 -4.79 2.35 3.86
N LEU A 47 -4.77 1.21 4.55
CA LEU A 47 -3.53 0.65 5.08
C LEU A 47 -2.77 -0.05 3.96
N ILE A 48 -1.55 0.42 3.69
CA ILE A 48 -0.68 -0.11 2.64
C ILE A 48 0.51 -0.83 3.27
N VAL A 49 0.86 -1.99 2.76
CA VAL A 49 2.05 -2.76 3.15
C VAL A 49 2.73 -3.33 1.91
N ALA A 50 4.06 -3.23 1.82
CA ALA A 50 4.80 -3.89 0.76
C ALA A 50 4.56 -5.42 0.80
N ALA A 51 4.15 -6.00 -0.32
CA ALA A 51 3.73 -7.41 -0.38
C ALA A 51 4.85 -8.37 0.04
N GLU A 52 6.10 -8.10 -0.34
CA GLU A 52 7.27 -8.92 0.04
C GLU A 52 7.62 -8.87 1.53
N ARG A 53 7.19 -7.81 2.23
CA ARG A 53 7.44 -7.59 3.67
C ARG A 53 6.25 -7.97 4.55
N LEU A 54 5.15 -8.42 3.95
CA LEU A 54 3.91 -8.74 4.66
C LEU A 54 4.12 -9.88 5.67
N THR A 55 3.63 -9.66 6.90
CA THR A 55 3.64 -10.64 7.98
C THR A 55 2.22 -11.10 8.33
N VAL A 56 2.10 -12.25 9.01
CA VAL A 56 0.81 -12.73 9.52
C VAL A 56 0.21 -11.74 10.52
N ALA A 57 1.03 -11.10 11.35
CA ALA A 57 0.58 -10.10 12.31
C ALA A 57 -0.01 -8.86 11.61
N THR A 58 0.67 -8.37 10.57
CA THR A 58 0.19 -7.23 9.77
C THR A 58 -1.09 -7.59 9.01
N MET A 59 -1.15 -8.78 8.41
CA MET A 59 -2.37 -9.28 7.75
C MET A 59 -3.55 -9.38 8.73
N ALA A 60 -3.30 -9.87 9.96
CA ALA A 60 -4.32 -9.93 11.00
C ALA A 60 -4.82 -8.53 11.41
N MET A 61 -3.95 -7.52 11.39
CA MET A 61 -4.33 -6.12 11.59
C MET A 61 -5.24 -5.63 10.45
N LEU A 62 -4.86 -5.84 9.18
CA LEU A 62 -5.69 -5.49 8.02
C LEU A 62 -7.10 -6.10 8.10
N ILE A 63 -7.18 -7.38 8.48
CA ILE A 63 -8.48 -8.07 8.61
C ILE A 63 -9.36 -7.48 9.73
N ARG A 64 -8.76 -7.02 10.84
CA ARG A 64 -9.52 -6.53 12.00
C ARG A 64 -9.87 -5.05 11.94
N GLU A 65 -8.99 -4.23 11.38
CA GLU A 65 -9.10 -2.77 11.44
C GLU A 65 -9.61 -2.16 10.11
N CYS A 66 -9.67 -2.98 9.06
CA CYS A 66 -10.05 -2.54 7.71
C CYS A 66 -11.27 -3.31 7.20
N SER A 67 -11.69 -3.04 5.96
CA SER A 67 -12.84 -3.68 5.30
C SER A 67 -12.77 -5.22 5.26
N GLY A 68 -11.56 -5.77 5.38
CA GLY A 68 -11.29 -7.19 5.21
C GLY A 68 -11.25 -7.65 3.74
N ILE A 69 -11.54 -6.76 2.79
CA ILE A 69 -11.36 -6.99 1.35
C ILE A 69 -9.91 -6.74 1.03
N VAL A 70 -9.07 -7.74 1.30
CA VAL A 70 -7.62 -7.60 1.12
C VAL A 70 -7.27 -7.62 -0.36
N CYS A 71 -6.79 -6.48 -0.87
CA CYS A 71 -6.40 -6.31 -2.25
C CYS A 71 -4.89 -6.43 -2.42
N LEU A 72 -4.45 -7.12 -3.49
CA LEU A 72 -3.06 -7.23 -3.91
C LEU A 72 -2.84 -6.37 -5.15
N CYS A 73 -2.21 -5.20 -4.96
CA CYS A 73 -1.89 -4.27 -6.05
C CYS A 73 -0.66 -4.77 -6.81
N LEU A 74 -0.82 -4.98 -8.10
CA LEU A 74 0.18 -5.56 -8.99
C LEU A 74 0.40 -4.68 -10.22
N THR A 75 1.60 -4.72 -10.79
CA THR A 75 1.85 -4.14 -12.10
C THR A 75 1.15 -4.94 -13.21
N PRO A 76 0.91 -4.36 -14.39
CA PRO A 76 0.38 -5.08 -15.54
C PRO A 76 1.21 -6.33 -15.91
N GLU A 77 2.53 -6.27 -15.74
CA GLU A 77 3.43 -7.40 -16.02
C GLU A 77 3.21 -8.56 -15.05
N HIS A 78 2.99 -8.27 -13.74
CA HIS A 78 2.64 -9.31 -12.77
C HIS A 78 1.31 -9.96 -13.10
N VAL A 79 0.30 -9.16 -13.43
CA VAL A 79 -1.04 -9.63 -13.82
C VAL A 79 -0.96 -10.51 -15.05
N ALA A 80 -0.19 -10.09 -16.08
CA ALA A 80 0.02 -10.86 -17.29
C ALA A 80 0.78 -12.16 -17.03
N ARG A 81 1.84 -12.13 -16.21
CA ARG A 81 2.62 -13.33 -15.83
C ARG A 81 1.77 -14.37 -15.10
N LEU A 82 0.81 -13.94 -14.28
CA LEU A 82 -0.12 -14.80 -13.58
C LEU A 82 -1.34 -15.18 -14.42
N GLU A 83 -1.47 -14.65 -15.64
CA GLU A 83 -2.64 -14.86 -16.53
C GLU A 83 -3.96 -14.57 -15.79
N LEU A 84 -4.04 -13.42 -15.07
CA LEU A 84 -5.23 -13.03 -14.34
C LEU A 84 -6.18 -12.22 -15.25
N PRO A 85 -7.32 -12.78 -15.66
CA PRO A 85 -8.30 -12.03 -16.41
C PRO A 85 -8.98 -10.99 -15.53
N PRO A 86 -9.54 -9.91 -16.10
CA PRO A 86 -10.42 -9.01 -15.38
C PRO A 86 -11.55 -9.78 -14.69
N MET A 87 -11.99 -9.31 -13.53
CA MET A 87 -13.08 -9.92 -12.77
C MET A 87 -14.39 -9.93 -13.57
N VAL A 88 -14.59 -8.90 -14.41
CA VAL A 88 -15.76 -8.74 -15.27
C VAL A 88 -15.33 -8.30 -16.67
N GLN A 89 -16.12 -8.66 -17.68
CA GLN A 89 -15.86 -8.24 -19.06
C GLN A 89 -16.07 -6.72 -19.25
N ARG A 90 -17.03 -6.14 -18.55
CA ARG A 90 -17.33 -4.71 -18.55
C ARG A 90 -17.26 -4.19 -17.12
N ASN A 91 -16.28 -3.33 -16.85
CA ASN A 91 -16.16 -2.70 -15.54
C ASN A 91 -17.15 -1.51 -15.45
N GLU A 92 -18.07 -1.59 -14.51
CA GLU A 92 -19.08 -0.56 -14.23
C GLU A 92 -18.84 0.12 -12.87
N SER A 93 -17.68 -0.13 -12.21
CA SER A 93 -17.37 0.52 -10.95
C SER A 93 -17.13 2.01 -11.15
N ARG A 94 -17.61 2.82 -10.18
CA ARG A 94 -17.58 4.28 -10.24
C ARG A 94 -16.21 4.86 -10.57
N PHE A 95 -15.17 4.29 -9.99
CA PHE A 95 -13.77 4.76 -10.12
C PHE A 95 -12.92 3.90 -11.04
N GLY A 96 -13.52 2.91 -11.70
CA GLY A 96 -12.85 2.05 -12.68
C GLY A 96 -11.76 1.17 -12.08
N THR A 97 -11.82 0.83 -10.78
CA THR A 97 -10.84 -0.04 -10.13
C THR A 97 -10.70 -1.37 -10.87
N ALA A 98 -9.50 -1.68 -11.31
CA ALA A 98 -9.22 -2.80 -12.20
C ALA A 98 -9.05 -4.12 -11.45
N PHE A 99 -10.14 -4.63 -10.86
CA PHE A 99 -10.18 -5.95 -10.24
C PHE A 99 -9.93 -7.04 -11.28
N THR A 100 -9.09 -8.00 -10.90
CA THR A 100 -8.98 -9.29 -11.57
C THR A 100 -9.78 -10.35 -10.82
N VAL A 101 -9.86 -11.56 -11.37
CA VAL A 101 -10.40 -12.70 -10.61
C VAL A 101 -9.65 -12.86 -9.30
N SER A 102 -10.37 -13.20 -8.22
CA SER A 102 -9.74 -13.48 -6.93
C SER A 102 -8.88 -14.73 -6.97
N ILE A 103 -7.87 -14.80 -6.11
CA ILE A 103 -6.86 -15.86 -6.13
C ILE A 103 -6.66 -16.52 -4.77
N GLU A 104 -6.13 -17.76 -4.85
CA GLU A 104 -5.63 -18.52 -3.72
C GLU A 104 -4.31 -19.19 -4.09
N ALA A 105 -3.39 -19.41 -3.13
CA ALA A 105 -2.26 -20.30 -3.37
C ALA A 105 -2.77 -21.72 -3.59
N ARG A 106 -2.18 -22.44 -4.55
CA ARG A 106 -2.57 -23.83 -4.79
C ARG A 106 -2.09 -24.77 -3.67
N GLU A 107 -1.00 -24.40 -3.02
CA GLU A 107 -0.37 -25.19 -1.96
C GLU A 107 -0.10 -24.33 -0.72
N GLY A 108 -0.01 -24.97 0.45
CA GLY A 108 0.37 -24.33 1.70
C GLY A 108 -0.74 -23.53 2.39
N VAL A 109 -1.99 -23.67 1.94
CA VAL A 109 -3.17 -23.03 2.54
C VAL A 109 -4.15 -24.08 3.04
N THR A 110 -5.02 -23.69 3.98
CA THR A 110 -6.13 -24.52 4.46
C THR A 110 -7.42 -24.11 3.75
N THR A 111 -8.22 -23.23 4.36
CA THR A 111 -9.44 -22.68 3.75
C THR A 111 -9.22 -21.39 2.98
N GLY A 112 -8.01 -20.83 3.00
CA GLY A 112 -7.66 -19.58 2.35
C GLY A 112 -8.01 -18.31 3.13
N VAL A 113 -8.85 -18.39 4.14
CA VAL A 113 -9.44 -17.23 4.82
C VAL A 113 -8.54 -16.65 5.91
N SER A 114 -7.76 -17.50 6.61
CA SER A 114 -6.94 -17.07 7.73
C SER A 114 -5.86 -16.07 7.31
N ALA A 115 -5.36 -15.26 8.27
CA ALA A 115 -4.26 -14.33 8.00
C ALA A 115 -3.02 -15.08 7.45
N ALA A 116 -2.74 -16.28 7.95
CA ALA A 116 -1.62 -17.12 7.50
C ALA A 116 -1.83 -17.56 6.04
N ASP A 117 -3.02 -18.04 5.69
CA ASP A 117 -3.36 -18.48 4.34
C ASP A 117 -3.27 -17.33 3.34
N ARG A 118 -3.80 -16.15 3.72
CA ARG A 118 -3.74 -14.94 2.87
C ARG A 118 -2.30 -14.49 2.62
N VAL A 119 -1.44 -14.52 3.65
CA VAL A 119 0.00 -14.23 3.48
C VAL A 119 0.66 -15.26 2.56
N THR A 120 0.32 -16.54 2.71
CA THR A 120 0.83 -17.61 1.83
C THR A 120 0.43 -17.37 0.39
N THR A 121 -0.83 -17.00 0.15
CA THR A 121 -1.35 -16.67 -1.20
C THR A 121 -0.61 -15.48 -1.82
N ILE A 122 -0.42 -14.39 -1.06
CA ILE A 122 0.28 -13.20 -1.54
C ILE A 122 1.73 -13.51 -1.86
N ARG A 123 2.43 -14.23 -0.98
CA ARG A 123 3.81 -14.65 -1.20
C ARG A 123 3.96 -15.55 -2.43
N ALA A 124 3.03 -16.47 -2.64
CA ALA A 124 3.01 -17.31 -3.83
C ALA A 124 2.82 -16.46 -5.10
N ALA A 125 1.90 -15.48 -5.07
CA ALA A 125 1.59 -14.64 -6.22
C ALA A 125 2.75 -13.72 -6.66
N ILE A 126 3.58 -13.25 -5.72
CA ILE A 126 4.72 -12.36 -6.02
C ILE A 126 6.06 -13.11 -6.10
N ALA A 127 6.07 -14.41 -5.93
CA ALA A 127 7.31 -15.19 -5.95
C ALA A 127 8.04 -15.07 -7.30
N SER A 128 9.38 -14.98 -7.23
CA SER A 128 10.21 -15.04 -8.43
C SER A 128 9.98 -16.36 -9.17
N GLY A 129 9.61 -16.28 -10.46
CA GLY A 129 9.32 -17.45 -11.27
C GLY A 129 7.97 -18.11 -11.03
N VAL A 130 7.04 -17.44 -10.32
CA VAL A 130 5.65 -17.90 -10.18
C VAL A 130 5.01 -18.16 -11.55
N ARG A 131 4.22 -19.20 -11.63
CA ARG A 131 3.50 -19.62 -12.86
C ARG A 131 1.99 -19.61 -12.60
N PRO A 132 1.15 -19.42 -13.62
CA PRO A 132 -0.31 -19.42 -13.49
C PRO A 132 -0.86 -20.66 -12.75
N ARG A 133 -0.22 -21.80 -12.90
CA ARG A 133 -0.62 -23.06 -12.24
C ARG A 133 -0.33 -23.11 -10.74
N ASP A 134 0.51 -22.23 -10.23
CA ASP A 134 0.84 -22.18 -8.81
C ASP A 134 -0.26 -21.44 -8.01
N ILE A 135 -1.20 -20.80 -8.73
CA ILE A 135 -2.33 -20.03 -8.18
C ILE A 135 -3.65 -20.68 -8.61
N ALA A 136 -4.56 -20.86 -7.64
CA ALA A 136 -5.94 -21.26 -7.86
C ALA A 136 -6.86 -20.04 -8.01
N ARG A 137 -8.00 -20.21 -8.66
CA ARG A 137 -9.05 -19.22 -8.88
C ARG A 137 -10.42 -19.89 -8.70
N PRO A 138 -11.39 -19.29 -7.98
CA PRO A 138 -11.29 -18.08 -7.17
C PRO A 138 -10.55 -18.31 -5.83
N GLY A 139 -10.38 -17.26 -5.05
CA GLY A 139 -9.80 -17.32 -3.70
C GLY A 139 -10.17 -16.10 -2.84
N HIS A 140 -9.40 -15.84 -1.78
CA HIS A 140 -9.70 -14.83 -0.77
C HIS A 140 -8.76 -13.61 -0.83
N ILE A 141 -7.93 -13.49 -1.85
CA ILE A 141 -7.14 -12.30 -2.19
C ILE A 141 -7.65 -11.75 -3.51
N PHE A 142 -7.78 -10.42 -3.57
CA PHE A 142 -8.34 -9.69 -4.72
C PHE A 142 -7.23 -8.90 -5.43
N PRO A 143 -6.62 -9.44 -6.50
CA PRO A 143 -5.59 -8.70 -7.23
C PRO A 143 -6.22 -7.52 -7.98
N LEU A 144 -5.51 -6.38 -7.94
CA LEU A 144 -5.81 -5.16 -8.67
C LEU A 144 -4.66 -4.90 -9.66
N CYS A 145 -5.01 -4.60 -10.91
CA CYS A 145 -4.05 -4.20 -11.93
C CYS A 145 -3.83 -2.68 -11.87
N ALA A 146 -2.65 -2.22 -11.48
CA ALA A 146 -2.30 -0.81 -11.49
C ALA A 146 -2.20 -0.28 -12.94
N HIS A 147 -2.41 1.03 -13.13
CA HIS A 147 -2.10 1.68 -14.39
C HIS A 147 -0.61 1.59 -14.70
N LEU A 148 -0.24 1.46 -15.98
CA LEU A 148 1.16 1.29 -16.41
C LEU A 148 2.07 2.44 -15.93
N GLU A 149 1.56 3.66 -15.92
CA GLU A 149 2.28 4.86 -15.49
C GLU A 149 2.16 5.13 -13.98
N GLY A 150 1.59 4.18 -13.21
CA GLY A 150 1.36 4.35 -11.78
C GLY A 150 0.46 5.55 -11.46
N VAL A 151 0.77 6.27 -10.38
CA VAL A 151 -0.01 7.45 -9.95
C VAL A 151 -0.01 8.59 -10.98
N LEU A 152 0.95 8.62 -11.90
CA LEU A 152 0.98 9.63 -12.97
C LEU A 152 -0.09 9.37 -14.03
N GLY A 153 -0.50 8.12 -14.22
CA GLY A 153 -1.58 7.74 -15.13
C GLY A 153 -2.96 7.67 -14.45
N ARG A 154 -3.01 7.23 -13.19
CA ARG A 154 -4.25 7.17 -12.40
C ARG A 154 -3.97 7.43 -10.92
N ARG A 155 -4.59 8.46 -10.37
CA ARG A 155 -4.40 8.90 -8.97
C ARG A 155 -5.23 8.07 -7.99
N GLY A 156 -4.98 6.75 -7.91
CA GLY A 156 -5.71 5.82 -7.05
C GLY A 156 -4.82 5.11 -6.05
N HIS A 157 -5.43 4.56 -4.99
CA HIS A 157 -4.73 3.77 -3.96
C HIS A 157 -3.96 2.58 -4.56
N THR A 158 -4.49 1.93 -5.60
CA THR A 158 -3.82 0.83 -6.30
C THR A 158 -2.47 1.24 -6.85
N GLU A 159 -2.43 2.35 -7.59
CA GLU A 159 -1.23 2.90 -8.21
C GLU A 159 -0.28 3.43 -7.14
N GLY A 160 -0.82 4.18 -6.16
CA GLY A 160 -0.05 4.69 -5.03
C GLY A 160 0.65 3.60 -4.23
N SER A 161 -0.02 2.46 -4.04
CA SER A 161 0.53 1.29 -3.34
C SER A 161 1.72 0.68 -4.08
N VAL A 162 1.60 0.47 -5.39
CA VAL A 162 2.68 -0.06 -6.24
C VAL A 162 3.85 0.92 -6.31
N ASP A 163 3.57 2.21 -6.50
CA ASP A 163 4.60 3.24 -6.56
C ASP A 163 5.34 3.42 -5.23
N LEU A 164 4.64 3.36 -4.08
CA LEU A 164 5.28 3.38 -2.76
C LEU A 164 6.25 2.21 -2.56
N ALA A 165 5.85 0.99 -2.97
CA ALA A 165 6.73 -0.16 -2.90
C ALA A 165 7.98 0.05 -3.78
N ARG A 166 7.82 0.54 -5.01
CA ARG A 166 8.91 0.86 -5.93
C ARG A 166 9.83 1.94 -5.38
N LEU A 167 9.30 3.07 -4.90
CA LEU A 167 10.05 4.17 -4.30
C LEU A 167 10.81 3.74 -3.03
N ALA A 168 10.30 2.73 -2.33
CA ALA A 168 10.99 2.12 -1.20
C ALA A 168 12.12 1.16 -1.64
N GLY A 169 12.31 0.91 -2.94
CA GLY A 169 13.31 -0.04 -3.47
C GLY A 169 12.91 -1.50 -3.26
N LEU A 170 11.62 -1.79 -3.21
CA LEU A 170 11.04 -3.12 -3.01
C LEU A 170 10.38 -3.61 -4.30
N GLU A 171 9.97 -4.89 -4.34
CA GLU A 171 9.15 -5.43 -5.42
C GLU A 171 7.91 -4.55 -5.63
N PRO A 172 7.58 -4.11 -6.87
CA PRO A 172 6.45 -3.22 -7.15
C PRO A 172 5.11 -3.94 -7.01
N ALA A 173 4.86 -4.42 -5.79
CA ALA A 173 3.64 -5.09 -5.37
C ALA A 173 3.35 -4.71 -3.91
N ALA A 174 2.10 -4.40 -3.62
CA ALA A 174 1.69 -4.02 -2.26
C ALA A 174 0.30 -4.58 -1.94
N VAL A 175 0.03 -4.70 -0.66
CA VAL A 175 -1.30 -5.05 -0.13
C VAL A 175 -1.96 -3.79 0.37
N LEU A 176 -3.23 -3.60 0.04
CA LEU A 176 -4.05 -2.54 0.59
C LEU A 176 -5.35 -3.09 1.20
N CYS A 177 -5.89 -2.35 2.16
CA CYS A 177 -7.22 -2.56 2.69
C CYS A 177 -7.75 -1.24 3.28
N GLU A 178 -8.99 -0.91 2.99
CA GLU A 178 -9.63 0.36 3.35
C GLU A 178 -9.89 0.42 4.85
N LEU A 179 -9.46 1.51 5.53
CA LEU A 179 -9.60 1.66 6.98
C LEU A 179 -11.05 1.93 7.37
N MET A 180 -11.53 1.20 8.36
CA MET A 180 -12.90 1.30 8.86
C MET A 180 -12.96 1.69 10.33
N ASN A 181 -14.06 2.31 10.72
CA ASN A 181 -14.42 2.50 12.12
C ASN A 181 -15.00 1.19 12.71
N PRO A 182 -14.96 1.02 14.05
CA PRO A 182 -15.53 -0.17 14.70
C PRO A 182 -17.02 -0.38 14.45
N ASP A 183 -17.76 0.66 14.06
CA ASP A 183 -19.20 0.59 13.72
C ASP A 183 -19.46 0.15 12.27
N GLY A 184 -18.38 -0.09 11.49
CA GLY A 184 -18.46 -0.50 10.09
C GLY A 184 -18.55 0.68 9.11
N SER A 185 -18.49 1.92 9.56
CA SER A 185 -18.37 3.08 8.67
C SER A 185 -16.92 3.28 8.20
N MET A 186 -16.73 3.97 7.07
CA MET A 186 -15.40 4.30 6.57
C MET A 186 -14.73 5.32 7.49
N ALA A 187 -13.47 5.08 7.87
CA ALA A 187 -12.68 6.04 8.64
C ALA A 187 -12.31 7.25 7.76
N LYS A 188 -12.50 8.46 8.29
CA LYS A 188 -12.22 9.72 7.58
C LYS A 188 -11.68 10.79 8.52
N GLY A 189 -10.88 11.70 7.99
CA GLY A 189 -10.39 12.88 8.70
C GLY A 189 -9.77 12.54 10.07
N ASP A 190 -10.42 12.97 11.16
CA ASP A 190 -9.94 12.77 12.53
C ASP A 190 -9.88 11.29 12.94
N ASP A 191 -10.71 10.41 12.37
CA ASP A 191 -10.66 8.97 12.65
C ASP A 191 -9.32 8.40 12.21
N ILE A 192 -8.89 8.76 10.99
CA ILE A 192 -7.60 8.37 10.43
C ILE A 192 -6.45 8.93 11.27
N THR A 193 -6.52 10.21 11.65
CA THR A 193 -5.51 10.85 12.48
C THR A 193 -5.35 10.15 13.85
N ARG A 194 -6.47 9.80 14.49
CA ARG A 194 -6.45 9.06 15.77
C ARG A 194 -5.90 7.65 15.61
N PHE A 195 -6.26 6.97 14.51
CA PHE A 195 -5.75 5.64 14.22
C PHE A 195 -4.24 5.67 13.97
N ALA A 196 -3.76 6.59 13.13
CA ALA A 196 -2.34 6.80 12.85
C ALA A 196 -1.52 7.04 14.13
N ALA A 197 -2.00 7.93 15.00
CA ALA A 197 -1.35 8.22 16.28
C ALA A 197 -1.32 7.02 17.22
N ARG A 198 -2.42 6.25 17.30
CA ARG A 198 -2.51 5.04 18.15
C ARG A 198 -1.51 3.96 17.75
N HIS A 199 -1.25 3.80 16.47
CA HIS A 199 -0.42 2.73 15.91
C HIS A 199 0.97 3.21 15.46
N ASP A 200 1.32 4.49 15.66
CA ASP A 200 2.55 5.14 15.18
C ASP A 200 2.78 4.90 13.69
N LEU A 201 1.74 5.12 12.88
CA LEU A 201 1.79 4.94 11.43
C LEU A 201 2.02 6.28 10.72
N PRO A 202 2.87 6.32 9.70
CA PRO A 202 2.97 7.48 8.83
C PRO A 202 1.73 7.61 7.96
N VAL A 203 1.34 8.86 7.69
CA VAL A 203 0.25 9.21 6.77
C VAL A 203 0.84 9.94 5.59
N ILE A 204 0.52 9.50 4.39
CA ILE A 204 0.98 10.09 3.12
C ILE A 204 -0.20 10.21 2.16
N THR A 205 -0.15 11.18 1.25
CA THR A 205 -1.20 11.39 0.26
C THR A 205 -0.79 10.89 -1.12
N ILE A 206 -1.76 10.66 -2.00
CA ILE A 206 -1.50 10.40 -3.44
C ILE A 206 -0.72 11.57 -4.04
N GLU A 207 -0.98 12.83 -3.65
CA GLU A 207 -0.24 13.99 -4.11
C GLU A 207 1.25 13.91 -3.75
N ASP A 208 1.58 13.47 -2.52
CA ASP A 208 2.97 13.26 -2.11
C ASP A 208 3.66 12.19 -2.96
N VAL A 209 2.96 11.09 -3.27
CA VAL A 209 3.49 10.03 -4.13
C VAL A 209 3.72 10.54 -5.56
N VAL A 210 2.80 11.33 -6.10
CA VAL A 210 2.98 12.00 -7.41
C VAL A 210 4.22 12.89 -7.40
N ALA A 211 4.40 13.71 -6.36
CA ALA A 211 5.56 14.59 -6.24
C ALA A 211 6.88 13.79 -6.21
N LEU A 212 6.92 12.68 -5.45
CA LEU A 212 8.09 11.80 -5.39
C LEU A 212 8.40 11.16 -6.76
N ARG A 213 7.37 10.68 -7.47
CA ARG A 213 7.52 10.10 -8.80
C ARG A 213 8.08 11.10 -9.81
N LEU A 214 7.59 12.35 -9.81
CA LEU A 214 8.10 13.41 -10.67
C LEU A 214 9.54 13.82 -10.33
N GLN A 215 9.97 13.68 -9.07
CA GLN A 215 11.36 13.90 -8.68
C GLN A 215 12.27 12.78 -9.18
N GLU A 216 11.83 11.51 -9.08
CA GLU A 216 12.57 10.35 -9.58
C GLU A 216 12.83 10.46 -11.10
N GLU A 217 11.84 10.88 -11.90
CA GLU A 217 11.98 11.07 -13.34
C GLU A 217 12.98 12.19 -13.71
N LYS A 218 13.09 13.23 -12.89
CA LYS A 218 14.03 14.34 -13.11
C LYS A 218 15.46 14.02 -12.71
N THR A 219 15.67 12.99 -11.89
CA THR A 219 16.98 12.58 -11.43
C THR A 219 17.16 11.09 -11.76
N PRO A 220 17.46 10.75 -13.03
CA PRO A 220 17.72 9.36 -13.39
C PRO A 220 18.89 8.88 -12.52
N ILE A 221 18.68 7.82 -11.75
CA ILE A 221 19.74 7.09 -11.09
C ILE A 221 20.64 6.57 -12.22
N LEU A 222 21.79 7.20 -12.41
CA LEU A 222 22.82 6.66 -13.31
C LEU A 222 23.21 5.28 -12.77
N PRO A 223 23.30 4.27 -13.66
CA PRO A 223 23.58 2.89 -13.29
C PRO A 223 24.95 2.71 -12.62
#